data_03769a7414d622886d812ffcf4cab91e
#
_entry.id   03769a7414d622886d812ffcf4cab91e
#
_cell.length_a   1.000
_cell.length_b   1.000
_cell.length_c   1.000
_cell.angle_alpha   90.00
_cell.angle_beta   90.00
_cell.angle_gamma   90.00
#
_symmetry.space_group_name_H-M   'P 1'
#
loop_
_entity.id
_entity.type
_entity.pdbx_description
1 polymer ?
#
loop_
_entity_poly.entity_id
_entity_poly.type
_entity_poly.pdbx_seq_one_letter_code
_entity_poly.pdbx_strand_id
1 'polypeptide(L)'
;MSETEQKYPVTEQVKEAMATIKRGVDTLLIESDLEQKLARSQATGTPLRCKLGLDPTAPDIHIGHTVVLNKLRQLQDLGHTVIFLIGDFTAAIGDPSGRNVTRPPLSREQIEVNAKTYLDQASLILDREKTEIRYNSEWSDKMTATDMIKLASRYTLARLLERDDFAKRYAEQAPIAMHELLYPLMQGYDSVALKADMELGGSDQRFNLLVGRELQRQYDQEPQCILTMPLLVGLDGVNKMSKSKHNYIGITDTPNDMFGKVMSISDDLMWNWYDLLSLKSNSEIETLKNECANGRNPRAVSYTHLRAHETRSNLV
;
A
#
# COMPACT_ATOMS: atom_id res chain seq x y z
N MET A 1 27.61 -20.63 -12.12
CA MET A 1 28.71 -19.81 -11.55
C MET A 1 28.02 -18.73 -10.75
N SER A 2 28.10 -18.72 -9.41
CA SER A 2 27.51 -17.67 -8.59
C SER A 2 28.37 -16.41 -8.81
N GLU A 3 27.80 -15.40 -9.49
CA GLU A 3 28.33 -14.04 -9.38
C GLU A 3 28.28 -13.70 -7.88
N THR A 4 29.44 -13.43 -7.31
CA THR A 4 29.58 -12.89 -5.97
C THR A 4 28.84 -11.56 -6.00
N GLU A 5 27.64 -11.49 -5.40
CA GLU A 5 26.86 -10.24 -5.26
C GLU A 5 27.79 -9.17 -4.69
N GLN A 6 28.05 -8.12 -5.45
CA GLN A 6 28.84 -7.00 -5.02
C GLN A 6 28.14 -6.31 -3.86
N LYS A 7 28.66 -6.46 -2.65
CA LYS A 7 28.11 -5.77 -1.47
C LYS A 7 28.57 -4.31 -1.46
N TYR A 8 27.63 -3.42 -1.29
CA TYR A 8 27.88 -1.99 -1.12
C TYR A 8 28.02 -1.63 0.37
N PRO A 9 28.86 -0.66 0.73
CA PRO A 9 29.01 -0.27 2.12
C PRO A 9 27.73 0.40 2.66
N VAL A 10 27.31 -0.03 3.84
CA VAL A 10 26.16 0.55 4.55
C VAL A 10 26.64 1.78 5.31
N THR A 11 26.30 2.95 4.81
CA THR A 11 26.64 4.25 5.42
C THR A 11 25.64 4.65 6.51
N GLU A 12 25.96 5.67 7.33
CA GLU A 12 24.99 6.22 8.29
C GLU A 12 23.74 6.74 7.59
N GLN A 13 23.86 7.35 6.41
CA GLN A 13 22.72 7.81 5.63
C GLN A 13 21.77 6.66 5.20
N VAL A 14 22.35 5.49 4.84
CA VAL A 14 21.53 4.28 4.55
C VAL A 14 20.81 3.80 5.81
N LYS A 15 21.46 3.83 6.98
CA LYS A 15 20.83 3.46 8.26
C LYS A 15 19.68 4.40 8.64
N GLU A 16 19.86 5.70 8.44
CA GLU A 16 18.81 6.70 8.66
C GLU A 16 17.61 6.49 7.70
N ALA A 17 17.89 6.21 6.42
CA ALA A 17 16.86 5.84 5.46
C ALA A 17 16.12 4.57 5.88
N MET A 18 16.84 3.52 6.32
CA MET A 18 16.24 2.30 6.85
C MET A 18 15.36 2.57 8.07
N ALA A 19 15.81 3.41 9.01
CA ALA A 19 15.02 3.78 10.19
C ALA A 19 13.72 4.51 9.80
N THR A 20 13.78 5.42 8.83
CA THR A 20 12.61 6.13 8.28
C THR A 20 11.64 5.16 7.60
N ILE A 21 12.16 4.25 6.77
CA ILE A 21 11.34 3.27 6.05
C ILE A 21 10.68 2.29 7.02
N LYS A 22 11.37 1.82 8.04
CA LYS A 22 10.87 0.84 9.01
C LYS A 22 9.82 1.37 9.96
N ARG A 23 9.72 2.68 10.14
CA ARG A 23 8.78 3.29 11.09
C ARG A 23 7.32 2.98 10.71
N GLY A 24 6.56 2.39 11.63
CA GLY A 24 5.13 2.08 11.46
C GLY A 24 4.82 0.97 10.46
N VAL A 25 5.83 0.22 10.03
CA VAL A 25 5.69 -0.90 9.08
C VAL A 25 5.19 -2.14 9.82
N ASP A 26 4.25 -2.86 9.22
CA ASP A 26 3.78 -4.16 9.69
C ASP A 26 4.76 -5.27 9.29
N THR A 27 5.10 -5.35 8.02
CA THR A 27 6.03 -6.34 7.49
C THR A 27 7.02 -5.72 6.52
N LEU A 28 8.30 -6.01 6.68
CA LEU A 28 9.36 -5.71 5.71
C LEU A 28 10.08 -7.00 5.32
N LEU A 29 10.01 -7.39 4.06
CA LEU A 29 10.65 -8.58 3.47
C LEU A 29 11.42 -8.20 2.21
N ILE A 30 12.69 -8.41 2.11
CA ILE A 30 13.69 -8.84 3.10
C ILE A 30 14.46 -7.60 3.51
N GLU A 31 14.68 -7.40 4.82
CA GLU A 31 15.34 -6.20 5.35
C GLU A 31 16.78 -6.07 4.84
N SER A 32 17.55 -7.17 4.83
CA SER A 32 18.93 -7.17 4.33
C SER A 32 19.03 -6.86 2.83
N ASP A 33 18.05 -7.30 2.02
CA ASP A 33 17.99 -6.99 0.60
C ASP A 33 17.74 -5.49 0.40
N LEU A 34 16.81 -4.92 1.19
CA LEU A 34 16.52 -3.49 1.11
C LEU A 34 17.73 -2.64 1.50
N GLU A 35 18.43 -3.00 2.57
CA GLU A 35 19.65 -2.30 2.99
C GLU A 35 20.69 -2.29 1.87
N GLN A 36 20.91 -3.43 1.20
CA GLN A 36 21.84 -3.50 0.06
C GLN A 36 21.35 -2.74 -1.18
N LYS A 37 20.04 -2.75 -1.46
CA LYS A 37 19.45 -1.94 -2.55
C LYS A 37 19.64 -0.43 -2.27
N LEU A 38 19.42 0.02 -1.05
CA LEU A 38 19.64 1.41 -0.64
C LEU A 38 21.13 1.80 -0.74
N ALA A 39 22.03 0.93 -0.27
CA ALA A 39 23.47 1.16 -0.36
C ALA A 39 23.94 1.23 -1.82
N ARG A 40 23.42 0.33 -2.68
CA ARG A 40 23.66 0.38 -4.13
C ARG A 40 23.12 1.67 -4.74
N SER A 41 21.88 2.03 -4.43
CA SER A 41 21.26 3.26 -4.93
C SER A 41 22.08 4.49 -4.59
N GLN A 42 22.53 4.59 -3.35
CA GLN A 42 23.42 5.68 -2.91
C GLN A 42 24.75 5.70 -3.66
N ALA A 43 25.40 4.54 -3.80
CA ALA A 43 26.71 4.44 -4.42
C ALA A 43 26.68 4.71 -5.94
N THR A 44 25.60 4.34 -6.60
CA THR A 44 25.47 4.47 -8.07
C THR A 44 24.70 5.72 -8.50
N GLY A 45 24.03 6.40 -7.58
CA GLY A 45 23.11 7.50 -7.89
C GLY A 45 21.84 7.05 -8.63
N THR A 46 21.55 5.75 -8.68
CA THR A 46 20.37 5.21 -9.36
C THR A 46 19.24 5.03 -8.35
N PRO A 47 18.13 5.78 -8.46
CA PRO A 47 16.99 5.66 -7.55
C PRO A 47 16.35 4.26 -7.59
N LEU A 48 15.87 3.76 -6.45
CA LEU A 48 15.02 2.57 -6.40
C LEU A 48 13.65 2.88 -7.01
N ARG A 49 13.06 1.89 -7.67
CA ARG A 49 11.70 1.94 -8.22
C ARG A 49 10.71 1.39 -7.19
N CYS A 50 9.99 2.28 -6.53
CA CYS A 50 9.07 1.97 -5.44
C CYS A 50 7.63 2.04 -5.93
N LYS A 51 6.94 0.90 -5.99
CA LYS A 51 5.59 0.76 -6.56
C LYS A 51 4.51 0.70 -5.47
N LEU A 52 3.40 1.39 -5.72
CA LEU A 52 2.12 1.18 -5.05
C LEU A 52 1.04 1.01 -6.11
N GLY A 53 0.36 -0.14 -6.12
CA GLY A 53 -0.79 -0.40 -6.99
C GLY A 53 -2.11 -0.20 -6.24
N LEU A 54 -3.06 0.48 -6.86
CA LEU A 54 -4.42 0.66 -6.36
C LEU A 54 -5.42 0.42 -7.49
N ASP A 55 -6.39 -0.46 -7.22
CA ASP A 55 -7.54 -0.65 -8.10
C ASP A 55 -8.57 0.46 -7.87
N PRO A 56 -8.98 1.21 -8.91
CA PRO A 56 -9.92 2.32 -8.78
C PRO A 56 -11.37 1.79 -8.65
N THR A 57 -11.64 1.09 -7.56
CA THR A 57 -12.92 0.40 -7.31
C THR A 57 -14.04 1.31 -6.81
N ALA A 58 -13.74 2.56 -6.49
CA ALA A 58 -14.69 3.58 -6.06
C ALA A 58 -14.03 4.98 -6.22
N PRO A 59 -14.81 6.07 -6.36
CA PRO A 59 -14.25 7.37 -6.75
C PRO A 59 -13.35 8.03 -5.69
N ASP A 60 -13.43 7.64 -4.41
CA ASP A 60 -12.75 8.38 -3.34
C ASP A 60 -11.65 7.57 -2.68
N ILE A 61 -10.63 8.25 -2.21
CA ILE A 61 -9.63 7.76 -1.27
C ILE A 61 -10.08 8.19 0.15
N HIS A 62 -9.85 7.33 1.14
CA HIS A 62 -10.08 7.67 2.55
C HIS A 62 -8.75 7.71 3.31
N ILE A 63 -8.75 8.29 4.53
CA ILE A 63 -7.53 8.46 5.33
C ILE A 63 -6.79 7.14 5.63
N GLY A 64 -7.45 5.98 5.56
CA GLY A 64 -6.77 4.69 5.66
C GLY A 64 -5.77 4.42 4.52
N HIS A 65 -6.01 4.97 3.32
CA HIS A 65 -5.05 4.88 2.21
C HIS A 65 -3.86 5.82 2.41
N THR A 66 -4.03 6.91 3.18
CA THR A 66 -2.93 7.86 3.41
C THR A 66 -1.80 7.23 4.23
N VAL A 67 -2.06 6.18 4.98
CA VAL A 67 -1.02 5.41 5.70
C VAL A 67 0.06 4.92 4.74
N VAL A 68 -0.34 4.25 3.66
CA VAL A 68 0.62 3.76 2.66
C VAL A 68 1.11 4.87 1.73
N LEU A 69 0.26 5.86 1.39
CA LEU A 69 0.66 7.00 0.56
C LEU A 69 1.72 7.87 1.25
N ASN A 70 1.61 8.10 2.56
CA ASN A 70 2.62 8.81 3.34
C ASN A 70 3.95 8.05 3.38
N LYS A 71 3.90 6.71 3.45
CA LYS A 71 5.11 5.89 3.34
C LYS A 71 5.75 6.01 1.96
N LEU A 72 4.93 6.01 0.92
CA LEU A 72 5.40 6.22 -0.45
C LEU A 72 6.01 7.62 -0.63
N ARG A 73 5.41 8.65 -0.01
CA ARG A 73 5.97 10.02 0.03
C ARG A 73 7.33 10.08 0.73
N GLN A 74 7.52 9.36 1.83
CA GLN A 74 8.83 9.26 2.49
C GLN A 74 9.92 8.69 1.55
N LEU A 75 9.58 7.69 0.74
CA LEU A 75 10.50 7.16 -0.27
C LEU A 75 10.81 8.18 -1.37
N GLN A 76 9.82 8.97 -1.77
CA GLN A 76 9.99 10.07 -2.72
C GLN A 76 10.93 11.16 -2.16
N ASP A 77 10.76 11.51 -0.88
CA ASP A 77 11.61 12.49 -0.18
C ASP A 77 13.06 11.97 0.03
N LEU A 78 13.23 10.65 0.12
CA LEU A 78 14.55 9.99 0.10
C LEU A 78 15.21 9.94 -1.30
N GLY A 79 14.54 10.47 -2.33
CA GLY A 79 15.08 10.56 -3.69
C GLY A 79 14.82 9.34 -4.57
N HIS A 80 13.94 8.43 -4.16
CA HIS A 80 13.56 7.26 -4.96
C HIS A 80 12.47 7.56 -5.97
N THR A 81 12.43 6.79 -7.06
CA THR A 81 11.37 6.87 -8.06
C THR A 81 10.10 6.19 -7.53
N VAL A 82 9.07 7.00 -7.31
CA VAL A 82 7.77 6.53 -6.88
C VAL A 82 6.90 6.23 -8.08
N ILE A 83 6.32 5.03 -8.12
CA ILE A 83 5.40 4.59 -9.16
C ILE A 83 4.02 4.41 -8.53
N PHE A 84 3.09 5.25 -8.93
CA PHE A 84 1.68 5.12 -8.59
C PHE A 84 0.98 4.37 -9.73
N LEU A 85 0.70 3.09 -9.49
CA LEU A 85 0.10 2.20 -10.48
C LEU A 85 -1.42 2.17 -10.30
N ILE A 86 -2.12 2.56 -11.35
CA ILE A 86 -3.57 2.37 -11.46
C ILE A 86 -3.83 0.97 -12.01
N GLY A 87 -4.50 0.16 -11.20
CA GLY A 87 -4.94 -1.19 -11.59
C GLY A 87 -6.24 -1.15 -12.39
N ASP A 88 -6.24 -0.53 -13.56
CA ASP A 88 -7.42 -0.42 -14.40
C ASP A 88 -7.82 -1.77 -15.04
N PHE A 89 -6.85 -2.60 -15.40
CA PHE A 89 -7.10 -3.97 -15.85
C PHE A 89 -7.50 -4.88 -14.69
N THR A 90 -6.78 -4.82 -13.57
CA THR A 90 -7.05 -5.67 -12.40
C THR A 90 -8.37 -5.32 -11.71
N ALA A 91 -8.80 -4.05 -11.74
CA ALA A 91 -10.11 -3.63 -11.25
C ALA A 91 -11.27 -4.33 -11.98
N ALA A 92 -11.11 -4.65 -13.27
CA ALA A 92 -12.09 -5.39 -14.04
C ALA A 92 -12.15 -6.88 -13.62
N ILE A 93 -11.05 -7.45 -13.12
CA ILE A 93 -11.03 -8.80 -12.53
C ILE A 93 -11.67 -8.77 -11.13
N GLY A 94 -11.29 -7.79 -10.32
CA GLY A 94 -11.69 -7.63 -8.91
C GLY A 94 -10.81 -8.38 -7.93
N ASP A 95 -10.20 -7.62 -7.01
CA ASP A 95 -9.36 -8.17 -5.94
C ASP A 95 -10.17 -9.07 -5.00
N PRO A 96 -9.85 -10.37 -4.90
CA PRO A 96 -10.49 -11.30 -3.98
C PRO A 96 -10.03 -11.16 -2.53
N SER A 97 -8.99 -10.36 -2.22
CA SER A 97 -8.39 -10.24 -0.89
C SER A 97 -9.41 -9.90 0.20
N GLY A 98 -9.47 -10.74 1.25
CA GLY A 98 -10.31 -10.54 2.42
C GLY A 98 -11.82 -10.58 2.14
N ARG A 99 -12.27 -11.29 1.11
CA ARG A 99 -13.69 -11.42 0.72
C ARG A 99 -14.17 -12.86 0.74
N ASN A 100 -15.44 -12.99 1.09
CA ASN A 100 -16.13 -14.29 1.08
C ASN A 100 -16.95 -14.52 -0.20
N VAL A 101 -17.06 -13.50 -1.07
CA VAL A 101 -17.86 -13.54 -2.31
C VAL A 101 -17.15 -12.80 -3.43
N THR A 102 -17.35 -13.25 -4.66
CA THR A 102 -16.83 -12.62 -5.88
C THR A 102 -17.39 -11.20 -6.06
N ARG A 103 -16.53 -10.26 -6.44
CA ARG A 103 -16.95 -8.89 -6.76
C ARG A 103 -17.65 -8.83 -8.13
N PRO A 104 -18.73 -8.04 -8.26
CA PRO A 104 -19.20 -7.67 -9.58
C PRO A 104 -18.10 -6.89 -10.32
N PRO A 105 -17.86 -7.21 -11.61
CA PRO A 105 -16.91 -6.46 -12.42
C PRO A 105 -17.39 -5.02 -12.63
N LEU A 106 -16.45 -4.06 -12.63
CA LEU A 106 -16.72 -2.68 -13.00
C LEU A 106 -16.64 -2.51 -14.53
N SER A 107 -17.41 -1.57 -15.09
CA SER A 107 -17.25 -1.20 -16.49
C SER A 107 -15.96 -0.36 -16.69
N ARG A 108 -15.44 -0.36 -17.93
CA ARG A 108 -14.24 0.44 -18.28
C ARG A 108 -14.46 1.92 -17.99
N GLU A 109 -15.61 2.44 -18.32
CA GLU A 109 -15.97 3.85 -18.09
C GLU A 109 -15.98 4.21 -16.60
N GLN A 110 -16.49 3.31 -15.75
CA GLN A 110 -16.45 3.48 -14.30
C GLN A 110 -15.01 3.48 -13.75
N ILE A 111 -14.17 2.59 -14.28
CA ILE A 111 -12.77 2.48 -13.91
C ILE A 111 -12.01 3.76 -14.29
N GLU A 112 -12.21 4.30 -15.50
CA GLU A 112 -11.57 5.52 -15.98
C GLU A 112 -11.96 6.75 -15.14
N VAL A 113 -13.25 6.90 -14.81
CA VAL A 113 -13.71 7.99 -13.95
C VAL A 113 -13.09 7.90 -12.56
N ASN A 114 -13.08 6.71 -11.95
CA ASN A 114 -12.49 6.50 -10.65
C ASN A 114 -10.96 6.70 -10.65
N ALA A 115 -10.27 6.26 -11.70
CA ALA A 115 -8.82 6.42 -11.84
C ALA A 115 -8.40 7.89 -11.81
N LYS A 116 -9.15 8.74 -12.51
CA LYS A 116 -8.89 10.19 -12.52
C LYS A 116 -8.99 10.78 -11.12
N THR A 117 -10.04 10.44 -10.38
CA THR A 117 -10.22 10.95 -9.01
C THR A 117 -9.15 10.43 -8.05
N TYR A 118 -8.66 9.19 -8.23
CA TYR A 118 -7.56 8.65 -7.45
C TYR A 118 -6.26 9.42 -7.64
N LEU A 119 -5.95 9.78 -8.88
CA LEU A 119 -4.75 10.57 -9.19
C LEU A 119 -4.79 11.96 -8.55
N ASP A 120 -5.93 12.66 -8.71
CA ASP A 120 -6.10 13.98 -8.13
C ASP A 120 -5.98 13.94 -6.59
N GLN A 121 -6.57 12.95 -5.96
CA GLN A 121 -6.52 12.77 -4.51
C GLN A 121 -5.14 12.32 -4.01
N ALA A 122 -4.47 11.39 -4.70
CA ALA A 122 -3.11 10.97 -4.33
C ALA A 122 -2.11 12.13 -4.45
N SER A 123 -2.34 13.06 -5.39
CA SER A 123 -1.50 14.26 -5.58
C SER A 123 -1.60 15.28 -4.44
N LEU A 124 -2.54 15.12 -3.51
CA LEU A 124 -2.55 15.90 -2.25
C LEU A 124 -1.41 15.48 -1.30
N ILE A 125 -0.87 14.28 -1.48
CA ILE A 125 0.19 13.71 -0.64
C ILE A 125 1.49 13.56 -1.41
N LEU A 126 1.42 12.99 -2.62
CA LEU A 126 2.58 12.74 -3.47
C LEU A 126 2.91 13.98 -4.31
N ASP A 127 4.19 14.23 -4.49
CA ASP A 127 4.66 15.20 -5.46
C ASP A 127 4.40 14.67 -6.88
N ARG A 128 3.48 15.30 -7.58
CA ARG A 128 3.01 14.86 -8.91
C ARG A 128 4.13 14.85 -9.95
N GLU A 129 5.04 15.81 -9.88
CA GLU A 129 6.14 15.94 -10.85
C GLU A 129 7.20 14.84 -10.68
N LYS A 130 7.30 14.28 -9.47
CA LYS A 130 8.22 13.20 -9.11
C LYS A 130 7.56 11.83 -9.06
N THR A 131 6.29 11.72 -9.43
CA THR A 131 5.54 10.46 -9.41
C THR A 131 5.35 9.93 -10.82
N GLU A 132 5.87 8.75 -11.08
CA GLU A 132 5.60 8.00 -12.31
C GLU A 132 4.20 7.39 -12.22
N ILE A 133 3.27 7.86 -13.04
CA ILE A 133 1.90 7.34 -13.10
C ILE A 133 1.84 6.29 -14.21
N ARG A 134 1.39 5.08 -13.87
CA ARG A 134 1.29 3.95 -14.80
C ARG A 134 -0.09 3.29 -14.69
N TYR A 135 -0.48 2.64 -15.75
CA TYR A 135 -1.71 1.85 -15.84
C TYR A 135 -1.35 0.41 -16.22
N ASN A 136 -1.90 -0.58 -15.51
CA ASN A 136 -1.53 -1.95 -15.82
C ASN A 136 -2.17 -2.50 -17.10
N SER A 137 -3.15 -1.82 -17.68
CA SER A 137 -3.59 -2.05 -19.05
C SER A 137 -2.50 -1.83 -20.10
N GLU A 138 -1.46 -1.02 -19.81
CA GLU A 138 -0.34 -0.76 -20.74
C GLU A 138 0.36 -2.06 -21.24
N TRP A 139 0.43 -3.05 -20.38
CA TRP A 139 0.99 -4.37 -20.72
C TRP A 139 -0.07 -5.47 -20.72
N SER A 140 -1.08 -5.41 -19.85
CA SER A 140 -2.07 -6.49 -19.71
C SER A 140 -3.01 -6.59 -20.91
N ASP A 141 -3.44 -5.47 -21.50
CA ASP A 141 -4.26 -5.47 -22.71
C ASP A 141 -3.54 -6.04 -23.94
N LYS A 142 -2.20 -6.10 -23.90
CA LYS A 142 -1.37 -6.64 -24.99
C LYS A 142 -1.06 -8.13 -24.82
N MET A 143 -1.37 -8.71 -23.66
CA MET A 143 -1.13 -10.13 -23.40
C MET A 143 -2.06 -10.99 -24.24
N THR A 144 -1.46 -11.93 -24.96
CA THR A 144 -2.21 -12.95 -25.71
C THR A 144 -2.65 -14.08 -24.77
N ALA A 145 -3.57 -14.92 -25.20
CA ALA A 145 -3.94 -16.14 -24.47
C ALA A 145 -2.71 -17.03 -24.18
N THR A 146 -1.75 -17.08 -25.10
CA THR A 146 -0.49 -17.81 -24.89
C THR A 146 0.34 -17.19 -23.77
N ASP A 147 0.40 -15.87 -23.65
CA ASP A 147 1.14 -15.19 -22.60
C ASP A 147 0.48 -15.40 -21.24
N MET A 148 -0.85 -15.39 -21.18
CA MET A 148 -1.60 -15.73 -19.96
C MET A 148 -1.33 -17.17 -19.51
N ILE A 149 -1.28 -18.14 -20.44
CA ILE A 149 -0.95 -19.53 -20.11
C ILE A 149 0.49 -19.62 -19.58
N LYS A 150 1.44 -18.93 -20.23
CA LYS A 150 2.84 -18.88 -19.77
C LYS A 150 2.96 -18.25 -18.39
N LEU A 151 2.23 -17.16 -18.11
CA LEU A 151 2.20 -16.54 -16.78
C LEU A 151 1.63 -17.52 -15.75
N ALA A 152 0.47 -18.13 -16.04
CA ALA A 152 -0.18 -19.08 -15.14
C ALA A 152 0.70 -20.33 -14.87
N SER A 153 1.52 -20.76 -15.83
CA SER A 153 2.43 -21.91 -15.65
C SER A 153 3.58 -21.65 -14.68
N ARG A 154 3.86 -20.38 -14.34
CA ARG A 154 4.94 -20.01 -13.40
C ARG A 154 4.54 -20.08 -11.93
N TYR A 155 3.28 -20.33 -11.65
CA TYR A 155 2.78 -20.40 -10.27
C TYR A 155 1.83 -21.58 -10.09
N THR A 156 1.91 -22.29 -8.98
CA THR A 156 1.08 -23.49 -8.79
C THR A 156 -0.24 -23.17 -8.10
N LEU A 157 -1.29 -23.93 -8.42
CA LEU A 157 -2.58 -23.84 -7.73
C LEU A 157 -2.42 -24.06 -6.21
N ALA A 158 -1.57 -25.01 -5.80
CA ALA A 158 -1.31 -25.29 -4.38
C ALA A 158 -0.84 -24.03 -3.65
N ARG A 159 0.07 -23.25 -4.27
CA ARG A 159 0.54 -21.98 -3.72
C ARG A 159 -0.55 -20.90 -3.68
N LEU A 160 -1.41 -20.83 -4.69
CA LEU A 160 -2.54 -19.88 -4.67
C LEU A 160 -3.52 -20.18 -3.55
N LEU A 161 -3.74 -21.47 -3.27
CA LEU A 161 -4.63 -21.92 -2.19
C LEU A 161 -4.03 -21.76 -0.78
N GLU A 162 -2.76 -21.37 -0.62
CA GLU A 162 -2.18 -20.96 0.66
C GLU A 162 -2.72 -19.61 1.15
N ARG A 163 -3.34 -18.81 0.28
CA ARG A 163 -3.94 -17.54 0.66
C ARG A 163 -5.16 -17.79 1.55
N ASP A 164 -5.23 -17.14 2.71
CA ASP A 164 -6.20 -17.42 3.78
C ASP A 164 -7.67 -17.47 3.30
N ASP A 165 -8.09 -16.53 2.45
CA ASP A 165 -9.44 -16.46 1.92
C ASP A 165 -9.74 -17.59 0.94
N PHE A 166 -8.79 -17.98 0.09
CA PHE A 166 -8.93 -19.14 -0.79
C PHE A 166 -8.91 -20.44 -0.01
N ALA A 167 -7.99 -20.60 0.95
CA ALA A 167 -7.91 -21.77 1.82
C ALA A 167 -9.24 -21.99 2.56
N LYS A 168 -9.78 -20.92 3.13
CA LYS A 168 -11.08 -20.98 3.84
C LYS A 168 -12.22 -21.34 2.91
N ARG A 169 -12.38 -20.63 1.78
CA ARG A 169 -13.45 -20.90 0.80
C ARG A 169 -13.35 -22.30 0.22
N TYR A 170 -12.12 -22.77 -0.03
CA TYR A 170 -11.90 -24.14 -0.53
C TYR A 170 -12.31 -25.18 0.51
N ALA A 171 -11.95 -25.00 1.79
CA ALA A 171 -12.33 -25.89 2.88
C ALA A 171 -13.86 -25.91 3.12
N GLU A 172 -14.52 -24.76 2.96
CA GLU A 172 -15.98 -24.60 3.09
C GLU A 172 -16.74 -25.01 1.81
N GLN A 173 -16.06 -25.47 0.77
CA GLN A 173 -16.64 -25.76 -0.56
C GLN A 173 -17.40 -24.57 -1.16
N ALA A 174 -17.04 -23.35 -0.77
CA ALA A 174 -17.56 -22.12 -1.33
C ALA A 174 -16.98 -21.87 -2.73
N PRO A 175 -17.74 -21.25 -3.64
CA PRO A 175 -17.27 -21.01 -5.01
C PRO A 175 -16.00 -20.15 -5.06
N ILE A 176 -15.02 -20.57 -5.86
CA ILE A 176 -13.84 -19.78 -6.23
C ILE A 176 -13.80 -19.74 -7.76
N ALA A 177 -14.00 -18.56 -8.34
CA ALA A 177 -14.01 -18.43 -9.78
C ALA A 177 -12.55 -18.37 -10.32
N MET A 178 -12.33 -18.92 -11.53
CA MET A 178 -10.99 -18.99 -12.12
C MET A 178 -10.31 -17.64 -12.28
N HIS A 179 -11.05 -16.57 -12.59
CA HIS A 179 -10.48 -15.23 -12.71
C HIS A 179 -9.92 -14.70 -11.38
N GLU A 180 -10.50 -15.10 -10.23
CA GLU A 180 -9.99 -14.75 -8.90
C GLU A 180 -8.60 -15.34 -8.64
N LEU A 181 -8.32 -16.54 -9.18
CA LEU A 181 -6.99 -17.16 -9.11
C LEU A 181 -5.97 -16.48 -10.02
N LEU A 182 -6.41 -15.80 -11.07
CA LEU A 182 -5.52 -15.04 -11.96
C LEU A 182 -5.16 -13.67 -11.38
N TYR A 183 -5.99 -13.09 -10.54
CA TYR A 183 -5.75 -11.75 -9.98
C TYR A 183 -4.36 -11.60 -9.34
N PRO A 184 -3.91 -12.47 -8.41
CA PRO A 184 -2.58 -12.35 -7.81
C PRO A 184 -1.44 -12.44 -8.84
N LEU A 185 -1.64 -13.20 -9.93
CA LEU A 185 -0.64 -13.33 -10.99
C LEU A 185 -0.54 -12.06 -11.83
N MET A 186 -1.68 -11.42 -12.12
CA MET A 186 -1.72 -10.15 -12.86
C MET A 186 -1.07 -9.03 -12.04
N GLN A 187 -1.45 -8.89 -10.76
CA GLN A 187 -0.79 -7.93 -9.86
C GLN A 187 0.71 -8.22 -9.72
N GLY A 188 1.09 -9.49 -9.62
CA GLY A 188 2.50 -9.88 -9.54
C GLY A 188 3.28 -9.56 -10.81
N TYR A 189 2.65 -9.72 -11.98
CA TYR A 189 3.27 -9.38 -13.26
C TYR A 189 3.50 -7.87 -13.43
N ASP A 190 2.70 -7.01 -12.78
CA ASP A 190 2.94 -5.57 -12.72
C ASP A 190 4.35 -5.25 -12.21
N SER A 191 4.82 -5.99 -11.20
CA SER A 191 6.16 -5.83 -10.65
C SER A 191 7.26 -6.24 -11.64
N VAL A 192 6.99 -7.29 -12.44
CA VAL A 192 7.87 -7.71 -13.53
C VAL A 192 7.93 -6.65 -14.63
N ALA A 193 6.78 -6.15 -15.08
CA ALA A 193 6.67 -5.14 -16.12
C ALA A 193 7.35 -3.82 -15.74
N LEU A 194 7.20 -3.42 -14.49
CA LEU A 194 7.77 -2.19 -13.93
C LEU A 194 9.22 -2.34 -13.44
N LYS A 195 9.72 -3.57 -13.34
CA LYS A 195 11.03 -3.86 -12.71
C LYS A 195 11.14 -3.20 -11.34
N ALA A 196 10.13 -3.42 -10.50
CA ALA A 196 10.04 -2.79 -9.20
C ALA A 196 11.14 -3.30 -8.25
N ASP A 197 11.81 -2.39 -7.54
CA ASP A 197 12.78 -2.72 -6.47
C ASP A 197 12.08 -2.92 -5.13
N MET A 198 10.95 -2.25 -4.95
CA MET A 198 10.12 -2.31 -3.75
C MET A 198 8.64 -2.19 -4.13
N GLU A 199 7.79 -2.94 -3.44
CA GLU A 199 6.34 -2.81 -3.54
C GLU A 199 5.73 -2.58 -2.16
N LEU A 200 4.85 -1.58 -2.09
CA LEU A 200 4.11 -1.22 -0.90
C LEU A 200 2.65 -1.69 -0.98
N GLY A 201 2.06 -1.99 0.16
CA GLY A 201 0.63 -2.31 0.26
C GLY A 201 0.12 -2.30 1.70
N GLY A 202 -1.17 -2.53 1.89
CA GLY A 202 -1.72 -2.87 3.20
C GLY A 202 -1.33 -4.30 3.62
N SER A 203 -1.43 -4.61 4.90
CA SER A 203 -1.12 -5.97 5.41
C SER A 203 -1.97 -7.06 4.76
N ASP A 204 -3.18 -6.75 4.29
CA ASP A 204 -4.05 -7.65 3.53
C ASP A 204 -3.54 -7.96 2.11
N GLN A 205 -2.58 -7.20 1.59
CA GLN A 205 -1.98 -7.39 0.27
C GLN A 205 -0.70 -8.26 0.30
N ARG A 206 -0.23 -8.65 1.49
CA ARG A 206 1.06 -9.36 1.66
C ARG A 206 1.22 -10.55 0.71
N PHE A 207 0.17 -11.37 0.53
CA PHE A 207 0.23 -12.53 -0.37
C PHE A 207 0.48 -12.09 -1.82
N ASN A 208 -0.28 -11.13 -2.32
CA ASN A 208 -0.15 -10.66 -3.70
C ASN A 208 1.24 -10.04 -3.96
N LEU A 209 1.79 -9.30 -2.98
CA LEU A 209 3.13 -8.74 -3.07
C LEU A 209 4.21 -9.85 -3.15
N LEU A 210 4.02 -10.94 -2.40
CA LEU A 210 4.91 -12.11 -2.45
C LEU A 210 4.86 -12.81 -3.81
N VAL A 211 3.69 -12.88 -4.43
CA VAL A 211 3.55 -13.41 -5.81
C VAL A 211 4.40 -12.58 -6.78
N GLY A 212 4.37 -11.23 -6.66
CA GLY A 212 5.20 -10.35 -7.48
C GLY A 212 6.69 -10.63 -7.33
N ARG A 213 7.17 -10.76 -6.08
CA ARG A 213 8.56 -11.12 -5.77
C ARG A 213 8.96 -12.47 -6.38
N GLU A 214 8.08 -13.46 -6.32
CA GLU A 214 8.36 -14.78 -6.88
C GLU A 214 8.35 -14.76 -8.41
N LEU A 215 7.40 -14.07 -9.03
CA LEU A 215 7.36 -13.92 -10.48
C LEU A 215 8.61 -13.21 -11.02
N GLN A 216 9.11 -12.16 -10.35
CA GLN A 216 10.37 -11.52 -10.76
C GLN A 216 11.52 -12.51 -10.84
N ARG A 217 11.67 -13.43 -9.86
CA ARG A 217 12.67 -14.51 -9.94
C ARG A 217 12.47 -15.41 -11.16
N GLN A 218 11.21 -15.76 -11.46
CA GLN A 218 10.86 -16.59 -12.61
C GLN A 218 11.09 -15.89 -13.96
N TYR A 219 11.22 -14.56 -13.93
CA TYR A 219 11.55 -13.72 -15.10
C TYR A 219 13.00 -13.21 -15.07
N ASP A 220 13.88 -13.87 -14.30
CA ASP A 220 15.31 -13.55 -14.18
C ASP A 220 15.57 -12.10 -13.76
N GLN A 221 14.70 -11.55 -12.92
CA GLN A 221 14.84 -10.22 -12.31
C GLN A 221 15.24 -10.32 -10.84
N GLU A 222 15.94 -9.31 -10.34
CA GLU A 222 16.19 -9.15 -8.91
C GLU A 222 14.84 -8.98 -8.18
N PRO A 223 14.55 -9.79 -7.15
CA PRO A 223 13.26 -9.74 -6.48
C PRO A 223 13.06 -8.44 -5.71
N GLN A 224 11.87 -7.87 -5.80
CA GLN A 224 11.49 -6.68 -5.03
C GLN A 224 11.48 -6.93 -3.52
N CYS A 225 11.75 -5.90 -2.73
CA CYS A 225 11.42 -5.89 -1.32
C CYS A 225 9.92 -5.59 -1.13
N ILE A 226 9.33 -6.18 -0.10
CA ILE A 226 7.91 -6.01 0.22
C ILE A 226 7.79 -5.21 1.50
N LEU A 227 6.96 -4.19 1.47
CA LEU A 227 6.65 -3.38 2.63
C LEU A 227 5.14 -3.31 2.81
N THR A 228 4.63 -3.84 3.92
CA THR A 228 3.21 -3.70 4.25
C THR A 228 3.00 -2.75 5.42
N MET A 229 1.95 -1.94 5.31
CA MET A 229 1.50 -1.06 6.36
C MET A 229 0.29 -1.67 7.07
N PRO A 230 0.13 -1.46 8.38
CA PRO A 230 -1.07 -1.84 9.09
C PRO A 230 -2.32 -1.20 8.47
N LEU A 231 -3.43 -1.92 8.54
CA LEU A 231 -4.73 -1.38 8.11
C LEU A 231 -5.27 -0.45 9.20
N LEU A 232 -5.62 0.76 8.80
CA LEU A 232 -6.23 1.72 9.73
C LEU A 232 -7.60 1.21 10.19
N VAL A 233 -7.82 1.18 11.49
CA VAL A 233 -9.13 0.86 12.07
C VAL A 233 -10.08 2.02 11.80
N GLY A 234 -11.30 1.73 11.39
CA GLY A 234 -12.31 2.73 11.06
C GLY A 234 -12.98 3.34 12.29
N LEU A 235 -13.93 4.26 12.06
CA LEU A 235 -14.66 5.00 13.09
C LEU A 235 -15.39 4.10 14.10
N ASP A 236 -15.70 2.87 13.71
CA ASP A 236 -16.35 1.87 14.58
C ASP A 236 -15.41 1.26 15.64
N GLY A 237 -14.10 1.55 15.56
CA GLY A 237 -13.10 1.05 16.50
C GLY A 237 -12.78 -0.45 16.40
N VAL A 238 -13.34 -1.17 15.44
CA VAL A 238 -13.24 -2.63 15.33
C VAL A 238 -12.78 -3.08 13.95
N ASN A 239 -13.48 -2.63 12.90
CA ASN A 239 -13.21 -3.08 11.54
C ASN A 239 -12.18 -2.16 10.86
N LYS A 240 -11.44 -2.72 9.89
CA LYS A 240 -10.62 -1.86 9.03
C LYS A 240 -11.49 -0.79 8.37
N MET A 241 -10.93 0.40 8.23
CA MET A 241 -11.59 1.51 7.55
C MET A 241 -11.95 1.13 6.12
N SER A 242 -13.22 1.25 5.76
CA SER A 242 -13.68 0.99 4.41
C SER A 242 -15.00 1.70 4.11
N LYS A 243 -15.23 2.02 2.83
CA LYS A 243 -16.47 2.62 2.36
C LYS A 243 -17.67 1.70 2.54
N SER A 244 -17.49 0.41 2.25
CA SER A 244 -18.57 -0.59 2.37
C SER A 244 -19.06 -0.80 3.81
N LYS A 245 -18.25 -0.40 4.81
CA LYS A 245 -18.60 -0.43 6.24
C LYS A 245 -19.12 0.92 6.75
N HIS A 246 -19.09 1.97 5.92
CA HIS A 246 -19.47 3.33 6.32
C HIS A 246 -18.73 3.87 7.56
N ASN A 247 -17.52 3.35 7.83
CA ASN A 247 -16.68 3.68 9.00
C ASN A 247 -15.43 4.48 8.59
N TYR A 248 -15.53 5.33 7.56
CA TYR A 248 -14.39 6.02 6.96
C TYR A 248 -14.49 7.54 7.01
N ILE A 249 -13.33 8.19 6.84
CA ILE A 249 -13.21 9.61 6.54
C ILE A 249 -12.61 9.72 5.15
N GLY A 250 -13.32 10.39 4.23
CA GLY A 250 -12.82 10.71 2.89
C GLY A 250 -11.78 11.82 2.98
N ILE A 251 -10.73 11.77 2.16
CA ILE A 251 -9.72 12.85 2.14
C ILE A 251 -10.26 14.14 1.48
N THR A 252 -11.41 14.05 0.83
CA THR A 252 -12.15 15.15 0.22
C THR A 252 -13.41 15.53 1.01
N ASP A 253 -13.63 14.93 2.18
CA ASP A 253 -14.72 15.33 3.08
C ASP A 253 -14.54 16.80 3.48
N THR A 254 -15.65 17.49 3.81
CA THR A 254 -15.54 18.88 4.29
C THR A 254 -14.73 18.94 5.60
N PRO A 255 -13.99 20.02 5.87
CA PRO A 255 -13.21 20.15 7.12
C PRO A 255 -14.06 19.95 8.37
N ASN A 256 -15.33 20.38 8.36
CA ASN A 256 -16.22 20.19 9.50
C ASN A 256 -16.63 18.73 9.69
N ASP A 257 -16.89 18.00 8.60
CA ASP A 257 -17.22 16.58 8.65
C ASP A 257 -16.01 15.77 9.12
N MET A 258 -14.83 16.02 8.55
CA MET A 258 -13.59 15.38 8.98
C MET A 258 -13.35 15.62 10.47
N PHE A 259 -13.48 16.86 10.91
CA PHE A 259 -13.33 17.23 12.31
C PHE A 259 -14.32 16.49 13.22
N GLY A 260 -15.61 16.51 12.87
CA GLY A 260 -16.65 15.82 13.65
C GLY A 260 -16.37 14.32 13.77
N LYS A 261 -15.96 13.69 12.68
CA LYS A 261 -15.60 12.26 12.64
C LYS A 261 -14.35 11.97 13.49
N VAL A 262 -13.28 12.78 13.37
CA VAL A 262 -12.05 12.61 14.17
C VAL A 262 -12.35 12.79 15.66
N MET A 263 -13.22 13.73 16.02
CA MET A 263 -13.58 13.98 17.43
C MET A 263 -14.56 12.94 17.99
N SER A 264 -15.12 12.07 17.18
CA SER A 264 -16.06 11.01 17.61
C SER A 264 -15.40 9.69 17.99
N ILE A 265 -14.12 9.49 17.65
CA ILE A 265 -13.40 8.25 17.94
C ILE A 265 -13.10 8.10 19.44
N SER A 266 -12.91 6.85 19.89
CA SER A 266 -12.48 6.55 21.25
C SER A 266 -11.02 6.96 21.48
N ASP A 267 -10.63 7.15 22.75
CA ASP A 267 -9.26 7.50 23.12
C ASP A 267 -8.26 6.40 22.68
N ASP A 268 -8.64 5.13 22.79
CA ASP A 268 -7.80 4.01 22.33
C ASP A 268 -7.57 4.05 20.80
N LEU A 269 -8.64 4.31 20.03
CA LEU A 269 -8.54 4.45 18.59
C LEU A 269 -7.71 5.67 18.19
N MET A 270 -7.82 6.76 18.94
CA MET A 270 -7.01 7.96 18.74
C MET A 270 -5.51 7.64 18.75
N TRP A 271 -5.04 6.83 19.70
CA TRP A 271 -3.61 6.46 19.77
C TRP A 271 -3.16 5.61 18.59
N ASN A 272 -4.02 4.68 18.13
CA ASN A 272 -3.75 3.92 16.90
C ASN A 272 -3.59 4.86 15.68
N TRP A 273 -4.46 5.87 15.57
CA TRP A 273 -4.36 6.84 14.49
C TRP A 273 -3.14 7.76 14.62
N TYR A 274 -2.72 8.10 15.84
CA TYR A 274 -1.47 8.83 16.05
C TYR A 274 -0.26 8.05 15.54
N ASP A 275 -0.20 6.76 15.84
CA ASP A 275 0.90 5.91 15.43
C ASP A 275 1.00 5.77 13.89
N LEU A 276 -0.14 5.74 13.19
CA LEU A 276 -0.19 5.47 11.74
C LEU A 276 -0.30 6.71 10.85
N LEU A 277 -0.93 7.78 11.33
CA LEU A 277 -1.22 8.97 10.52
C LEU A 277 -0.38 10.18 10.88
N SER A 278 0.09 10.30 12.14
CA SER A 278 0.81 11.49 12.56
C SER A 278 2.27 11.49 12.09
N LEU A 279 2.82 12.69 11.91
CA LEU A 279 4.24 12.90 11.62
C LEU A 279 5.09 12.97 12.89
N LYS A 280 4.48 12.81 14.09
CA LYS A 280 5.17 12.85 15.37
C LYS A 280 6.10 11.65 15.55
N SER A 281 7.21 11.86 16.21
CA SER A 281 8.10 10.79 16.63
C SER A 281 7.45 9.88 17.68
N ASN A 282 7.90 8.64 17.78
CA ASN A 282 7.41 7.73 18.83
C ASN A 282 7.59 8.31 20.23
N SER A 283 8.69 9.03 20.50
CA SER A 283 8.93 9.68 21.79
C SER A 283 7.94 10.81 22.09
N GLU A 284 7.53 11.59 21.09
CA GLU A 284 6.49 12.61 21.25
C GLU A 284 5.12 11.97 21.54
N ILE A 285 4.78 10.88 20.84
CA ILE A 285 3.52 10.16 21.09
C ILE A 285 3.49 9.57 22.50
N GLU A 286 4.58 8.93 22.94
CA GLU A 286 4.69 8.41 24.30
C GLU A 286 4.61 9.54 25.35
N THR A 287 5.18 10.70 25.09
CA THR A 287 5.04 11.87 25.97
C THR A 287 3.58 12.28 26.08
N LEU A 288 2.85 12.36 24.97
CA LEU A 288 1.42 12.70 24.99
C LEU A 288 0.57 11.64 25.72
N LYS A 289 0.88 10.34 25.53
CA LYS A 289 0.22 9.24 26.28
C LYS A 289 0.43 9.40 27.79
N ASN A 290 1.67 9.67 28.22
CA ASN A 290 2.01 9.88 29.61
C ASN A 290 1.31 11.13 30.20
N GLU A 291 1.23 12.23 29.46
CA GLU A 291 0.50 13.42 29.88
C GLU A 291 -1.00 13.12 30.09
N CYS A 292 -1.61 12.34 29.19
CA CYS A 292 -3.00 11.92 29.35
C CYS A 292 -3.20 11.00 30.54
N ALA A 293 -2.29 10.07 30.79
CA ALA A 293 -2.33 9.23 32.00
C ALA A 293 -2.22 10.07 33.30
N ASN A 294 -1.57 11.24 33.24
CA ASN A 294 -1.44 12.19 34.34
C ASN A 294 -2.54 13.28 34.36
N GLY A 295 -3.65 13.07 33.64
CA GLY A 295 -4.86 13.91 33.75
C GLY A 295 -5.06 14.93 32.63
N ARG A 296 -4.21 14.99 31.62
CA ARG A 296 -4.48 15.77 30.41
C ARG A 296 -5.65 15.13 29.64
N ASN A 297 -6.58 15.96 29.15
CA ASN A 297 -7.74 15.47 28.45
C ASN A 297 -7.33 14.93 27.04
N PRO A 298 -7.56 13.62 26.73
CA PRO A 298 -7.24 13.04 25.41
C PRO A 298 -7.93 13.77 24.25
N ARG A 299 -9.16 14.24 24.41
CA ARG A 299 -9.86 15.04 23.39
C ARG A 299 -9.14 16.34 23.05
N ALA A 300 -8.52 16.99 24.05
CA ALA A 300 -7.71 18.18 23.80
C ALA A 300 -6.46 17.86 23.00
N VAL A 301 -5.87 16.69 23.21
CA VAL A 301 -4.73 16.19 22.44
C VAL A 301 -5.16 15.90 21.01
N SER A 302 -6.27 15.19 20.80
CA SER A 302 -6.83 14.93 19.47
C SER A 302 -7.11 16.25 18.73
N TYR A 303 -7.76 17.20 19.41
CA TYR A 303 -8.07 18.51 18.85
C TYR A 303 -6.83 19.29 18.38
N THR A 304 -5.77 19.32 19.18
CA THR A 304 -4.60 20.19 18.90
C THR A 304 -3.60 19.56 17.94
N HIS A 305 -3.53 18.23 17.86
CA HIS A 305 -2.46 17.55 17.16
C HIS A 305 -2.93 16.71 15.98
N LEU A 306 -3.99 15.92 16.09
CA LEU A 306 -4.50 15.12 14.99
C LEU A 306 -5.16 16.02 13.93
N ARG A 307 -5.98 16.99 14.37
CA ARG A 307 -6.62 17.97 13.48
C ARG A 307 -5.63 18.87 12.74
N ALA A 308 -4.57 19.33 13.41
CA ALA A 308 -3.63 20.28 12.82
C ALA A 308 -2.88 19.71 11.61
N HIS A 309 -2.73 18.40 11.52
CA HIS A 309 -2.11 17.74 10.37
C HIS A 309 -3.10 17.55 9.21
N GLU A 310 -4.35 17.24 9.49
CA GLU A 310 -5.38 17.02 8.48
C GLU A 310 -5.77 18.31 7.74
N THR A 311 -5.80 19.44 8.46
CA THR A 311 -6.13 20.75 7.88
C THR A 311 -4.97 21.43 7.16
N ARG A 312 -3.70 21.11 7.46
CA ARG A 312 -2.55 21.69 6.76
C ARG A 312 -2.36 21.13 5.37
N SER A 313 -2.71 19.88 5.11
CA SER A 313 -2.68 19.31 3.77
C SER A 313 -3.78 19.87 2.85
N ASN A 314 -4.81 20.50 3.42
CA ASN A 314 -5.91 21.13 2.67
C ASN A 314 -5.79 22.66 2.57
N LEU A 315 -4.67 23.27 3.04
CA LEU A 315 -4.43 24.71 3.06
C LEU A 315 -3.19 25.13 2.24
N VAL A 316 -2.72 24.27 1.34
CA VAL A 316 -1.71 24.64 0.33
C VAL A 316 -2.29 24.49 -1.06
#